data_6f09b458c290b0e9c778763e59b5b151
#
_entry.id   6f09b458c290b0e9c778763e59b5b151
#
_cell.length_a   1.000
_cell.length_b   1.000
_cell.length_c   1.000
_cell.angle_alpha   90.00
_cell.angle_beta   90.00
_cell.angle_gamma   90.00
#
_symmetry.space_group_name_H-M   'P 1'
#
loop_
_entity.id
_entity.type
_entity.pdbx_description
1 polymer ?
#
loop_
_entity_poly.entity_id
_entity_poly.type
_entity_poly.pdbx_seq_one_letter_code
_entity_poly.pdbx_strand_id
1 'polypeptide(L)'
;MRREDDERSAPRWRAVLEARWRVRLEELTELSMAYHEAAADDPEDTRARRLLHRAIAARQRMADTEDALDRVGAGRFGRCEQCEALIPEVLLAAAPESRYCGRCAAGAVGAAGARDSVGAGVGTTGTGMTGAGAIGAAAGRR
;
A
#
# COMPACT_ATOMS: atom_id res chain seq x y z
N MET A 1 32.00 -15.51 -2.94
CA MET A 1 31.12 -16.18 -3.90
C MET A 1 29.72 -15.55 -3.99
N ARG A 2 29.02 -15.25 -2.90
CA ARG A 2 27.64 -14.69 -3.00
C ARG A 2 27.53 -13.24 -3.46
N ARG A 3 28.54 -12.39 -3.26
CA ARG A 3 28.54 -11.00 -3.75
C ARG A 3 28.77 -10.90 -5.25
N GLU A 4 29.53 -11.80 -5.83
CA GLU A 4 29.84 -11.81 -7.27
C GLU A 4 28.62 -12.24 -8.11
N ASP A 5 27.77 -13.12 -7.58
CA ASP A 5 26.53 -13.53 -8.22
C ASP A 5 25.46 -12.41 -8.15
N ASP A 6 25.41 -11.66 -7.07
CA ASP A 6 24.56 -10.49 -6.92
C ASP A 6 24.96 -9.36 -7.89
N GLU A 7 26.27 -9.11 -8.05
CA GLU A 7 26.79 -8.11 -8.98
C GLU A 7 26.55 -8.47 -10.46
N ARG A 8 26.59 -9.76 -10.81
CA ARG A 8 26.34 -10.24 -12.18
C ARG A 8 24.84 -10.20 -12.54
N SER A 9 23.96 -10.38 -11.59
CA SER A 9 22.53 -10.38 -11.82
C SER A 9 21.91 -8.96 -11.79
N ALA A 10 22.57 -8.00 -11.15
CA ALA A 10 22.09 -6.63 -11.02
C ALA A 10 21.78 -5.93 -12.37
N PRO A 11 22.63 -6.01 -13.42
CA PRO A 11 22.32 -5.39 -14.71
C PRO A 11 21.09 -5.98 -15.38
N ARG A 12 20.89 -7.30 -15.26
CA ARG A 12 19.71 -8.00 -15.79
C ARG A 12 18.43 -7.50 -15.11
N TRP A 13 18.41 -7.45 -13.78
CA TRP A 13 17.25 -7.00 -13.03
C TRP A 13 16.96 -5.52 -13.22
N ARG A 14 17.99 -4.70 -13.35
CA ARG A 14 17.84 -3.30 -13.73
C ARG A 14 17.10 -3.16 -15.06
N ALA A 15 17.51 -3.87 -16.09
CA ALA A 15 16.87 -3.83 -17.39
C ALA A 15 15.40 -4.28 -17.34
N VAL A 16 15.10 -5.34 -16.59
CA VAL A 16 13.72 -5.82 -16.39
C VAL A 16 12.86 -4.76 -15.69
N LEU A 17 13.36 -4.16 -14.62
CA LEU A 17 12.64 -3.14 -13.86
C LEU A 17 12.45 -1.84 -14.66
N GLU A 18 13.46 -1.41 -15.42
CA GLU A 18 13.35 -0.23 -16.30
C GLU A 18 12.32 -0.44 -17.41
N ALA A 19 12.24 -1.65 -17.99
CA ALA A 19 11.22 -1.98 -18.96
C ALA A 19 9.82 -1.94 -18.33
N ARG A 20 9.65 -2.49 -17.12
CA ARG A 20 8.40 -2.41 -16.36
C ARG A 20 8.02 -0.99 -16.00
N TRP A 21 8.98 -0.19 -15.59
CA TRP A 21 8.75 1.21 -15.24
C TRP A 21 8.17 2.00 -16.42
N ARG A 22 8.72 1.81 -17.63
CA ARG A 22 8.19 2.46 -18.84
C ARG A 22 6.74 2.07 -19.12
N VAL A 23 6.43 0.78 -19.07
CA VAL A 23 5.04 0.30 -19.28
C VAL A 23 4.09 0.88 -18.23
N ARG A 24 4.52 0.96 -16.97
CA ARG A 24 3.70 1.54 -15.89
C ARG A 24 3.52 3.05 -16.01
N LEU A 25 4.54 3.75 -16.51
CA LEU A 25 4.44 5.17 -16.80
C LEU A 25 3.43 5.43 -17.92
N GLU A 26 3.45 4.64 -18.98
CA GLU A 26 2.47 4.70 -20.07
C GLU A 26 1.06 4.45 -19.53
N GLU A 27 0.84 3.37 -18.77
CA GLU A 27 -0.46 3.06 -18.15
C GLU A 27 -0.95 4.20 -17.24
N LEU A 28 -0.09 4.75 -16.41
CA LEU A 28 -0.43 5.87 -15.52
C LEU A 28 -0.80 7.12 -16.31
N THR A 29 -0.07 7.41 -17.37
CA THR A 29 -0.33 8.57 -18.24
C THR A 29 -1.69 8.43 -18.92
N GLU A 30 -1.98 7.28 -19.51
CA GLU A 30 -3.27 7.00 -20.17
C GLU A 30 -4.44 7.10 -19.18
N LEU A 31 -4.31 6.51 -17.99
CA LEU A 31 -5.34 6.56 -16.95
C LEU A 31 -5.56 7.98 -16.43
N SER A 32 -4.49 8.77 -16.30
CA SER A 32 -4.57 10.16 -15.85
C SER A 32 -5.28 11.03 -16.89
N MET A 33 -4.95 10.88 -18.16
CA MET A 33 -5.62 11.60 -19.25
C MET A 33 -7.09 11.22 -19.33
N ALA A 34 -7.42 9.93 -19.30
CA ALA A 34 -8.80 9.46 -19.33
C ALA A 34 -9.62 9.94 -18.13
N TYR A 35 -8.99 10.03 -16.95
CA TYR A 35 -9.62 10.59 -15.76
C TYR A 35 -9.94 12.08 -15.96
N HIS A 36 -8.97 12.89 -16.39
CA HIS A 36 -9.19 14.32 -16.61
C HIS A 36 -10.28 14.59 -17.65
N GLU A 37 -10.32 13.80 -18.70
CA GLU A 37 -11.36 13.90 -19.72
C GLU A 37 -12.75 13.57 -19.14
N ALA A 38 -12.87 12.46 -18.40
CA ALA A 38 -14.13 12.05 -17.80
C ALA A 38 -14.59 13.00 -16.66
N ALA A 39 -13.65 13.58 -15.91
CA ALA A 39 -13.95 14.49 -14.81
C ALA A 39 -14.23 15.94 -15.26
N ALA A 40 -13.94 16.28 -16.52
CA ALA A 40 -14.19 17.61 -17.05
C ALA A 40 -15.67 17.97 -17.08
N ASP A 41 -16.53 16.99 -17.37
CA ASP A 41 -18.00 17.18 -17.42
C ASP A 41 -18.62 16.98 -16.04
N ASP A 42 -18.27 15.93 -15.30
CA ASP A 42 -18.75 15.61 -13.97
C ASP A 42 -17.68 14.84 -13.15
N PRO A 43 -17.03 15.52 -12.18
CA PRO A 43 -16.01 14.86 -11.32
C PRO A 43 -16.58 13.73 -10.47
N GLU A 44 -17.87 13.75 -10.16
CA GLU A 44 -18.57 12.75 -9.34
C GLU A 44 -19.10 11.56 -10.17
N ASP A 45 -18.96 11.62 -11.49
CA ASP A 45 -19.36 10.51 -12.35
C ASP A 45 -18.67 9.19 -11.94
N THR A 46 -19.44 8.12 -12.00
CA THR A 46 -18.95 6.77 -11.65
C THR A 46 -17.75 6.35 -12.49
N ARG A 47 -17.67 6.74 -13.77
CA ARG A 47 -16.55 6.46 -14.67
C ARG A 47 -15.31 7.22 -14.21
N ALA A 48 -15.42 8.52 -13.92
CA ALA A 48 -14.33 9.34 -13.42
C ALA A 48 -13.76 8.76 -12.12
N ARG A 49 -14.61 8.41 -11.17
CA ARG A 49 -14.18 7.77 -9.91
C ARG A 49 -13.44 6.44 -10.13
N ARG A 50 -13.93 5.58 -11.02
CA ARG A 50 -13.24 4.32 -11.35
C ARG A 50 -11.86 4.57 -11.98
N LEU A 51 -11.75 5.54 -12.87
CA LEU A 51 -10.46 5.92 -13.50
C LEU A 51 -9.49 6.46 -12.46
N LEU A 52 -9.95 7.29 -11.52
CA LEU A 52 -9.13 7.79 -10.42
C LEU A 52 -8.58 6.64 -9.57
N HIS A 53 -9.43 5.70 -9.16
CA HIS A 53 -8.97 4.53 -8.39
C HIS A 53 -7.93 3.70 -9.15
N ARG A 54 -8.11 3.51 -10.45
CA ARG A 54 -7.14 2.80 -11.30
C ARG A 54 -5.84 3.58 -11.43
N ALA A 55 -5.89 4.90 -11.58
CA ALA A 55 -4.71 5.76 -11.64
C ALA A 55 -3.92 5.73 -10.33
N ILE A 56 -4.60 5.78 -9.18
CA ILE A 56 -3.95 5.64 -7.86
C ILE A 56 -3.24 4.28 -7.74
N ALA A 57 -3.89 3.19 -8.14
CA ALA A 57 -3.28 1.87 -8.12
C ALA A 57 -2.10 1.74 -9.09
N ALA A 58 -2.19 2.35 -10.29
CA ALA A 58 -1.09 2.40 -11.25
C ALA A 58 0.11 3.19 -10.70
N ARG A 59 -0.15 4.32 -10.04
CA ARG A 59 0.88 5.12 -9.36
C ARG A 59 1.61 4.31 -8.28
N GLN A 60 0.87 3.55 -7.48
CA GLN A 60 1.48 2.71 -6.45
C GLN A 60 2.39 1.65 -7.07
N ARG A 61 1.93 0.95 -8.12
CA ARG A 61 2.77 -0.04 -8.84
C ARG A 61 4.03 0.58 -9.45
N MET A 62 3.95 1.81 -9.93
CA MET A 62 5.12 2.54 -10.44
C MET A 62 6.11 2.84 -9.31
N ALA A 63 5.64 3.35 -8.17
CA ALA A 63 6.45 3.60 -6.98
C ALA A 63 7.15 2.32 -6.48
N ASP A 64 6.46 1.17 -6.48
CA ASP A 64 7.05 -0.12 -6.12
C ASP A 64 8.21 -0.51 -7.05
N THR A 65 8.11 -0.16 -8.35
CA THR A 65 9.19 -0.40 -9.32
C THR A 65 10.37 0.54 -9.09
N GLU A 66 10.10 1.81 -8.79
CA GLU A 66 11.14 2.80 -8.45
C GLU A 66 11.91 2.37 -7.21
N ASP A 67 11.21 1.95 -6.16
CA ASP A 67 11.85 1.39 -4.95
C ASP A 67 12.69 0.13 -5.24
N ALA A 68 12.25 -0.71 -6.17
CA ALA A 68 13.02 -1.88 -6.58
C ALA A 68 14.29 -1.49 -7.34
N LEU A 69 14.23 -0.47 -8.21
CA LEU A 69 15.39 0.10 -8.90
C LEU A 69 16.40 0.70 -7.92
N ASP A 70 15.92 1.42 -6.90
CA ASP A 70 16.75 1.96 -5.83
C ASP A 70 17.47 0.85 -5.06
N ARG A 71 16.77 -0.26 -4.77
CA ARG A 71 17.39 -1.44 -4.14
C ARG A 71 18.46 -2.08 -5.01
N VAL A 72 18.26 -2.13 -6.34
CA VAL A 72 19.29 -2.58 -7.28
C VAL A 72 20.51 -1.64 -7.21
N GLY A 73 20.28 -0.32 -7.25
CA GLY A 73 21.34 0.68 -7.16
C GLY A 73 22.14 0.61 -5.85
N ALA A 74 21.48 0.27 -4.76
CA ALA A 74 22.07 0.13 -3.43
C ALA A 74 22.68 -1.26 -3.14
N GLY A 75 22.66 -2.20 -4.11
CA GLY A 75 23.14 -3.57 -3.91
C GLY A 75 22.34 -4.39 -2.90
N ARG A 76 21.07 -4.04 -2.68
CA ARG A 76 20.16 -4.70 -1.72
C ARG A 76 19.01 -5.46 -2.39
N PHE A 77 18.99 -5.47 -3.71
CA PHE A 77 17.97 -6.19 -4.47
C PHE A 77 18.04 -7.69 -4.22
N GLY A 78 16.89 -8.36 -4.19
CA GLY A 78 16.79 -9.79 -3.95
C GLY A 78 16.97 -10.22 -2.49
N ARG A 79 17.08 -9.28 -1.55
CA ARG A 79 17.10 -9.53 -0.11
C ARG A 79 15.78 -9.11 0.53
N CYS A 80 15.29 -9.95 1.43
CA CYS A 80 14.09 -9.65 2.21
C CYS A 80 14.36 -8.51 3.18
N GLU A 81 13.54 -7.47 3.15
CA GLU A 81 13.69 -6.31 4.03
C GLU A 81 13.45 -6.63 5.51
N GLN A 82 12.79 -7.75 5.83
CA GLN A 82 12.47 -8.12 7.21
C GLN A 82 13.48 -9.10 7.82
N CYS A 83 13.95 -10.09 7.06
CA CYS A 83 14.83 -11.15 7.59
C CYS A 83 16.17 -11.28 6.86
N GLU A 84 16.45 -10.39 5.91
CA GLU A 84 17.66 -10.33 5.09
C GLU A 84 17.98 -11.59 4.27
N ALA A 85 17.14 -12.63 4.36
CA ALA A 85 17.28 -13.83 3.55
C ALA A 85 17.14 -13.52 2.06
N LEU A 86 17.80 -14.27 1.22
CA LEU A 86 17.64 -14.17 -0.22
C LEU A 86 16.21 -14.53 -0.64
N ILE A 87 15.62 -13.70 -1.47
CA ILE A 87 14.34 -13.99 -2.13
C ILE A 87 14.64 -14.92 -3.31
N PRO A 88 13.98 -16.08 -3.40
CA PRO A 88 14.18 -17.01 -4.51
C PRO A 88 13.99 -16.34 -5.87
N GLU A 89 14.85 -16.66 -6.83
CA GLU A 89 14.80 -16.06 -8.18
C GLU A 89 13.45 -16.31 -8.87
N VAL A 90 12.81 -17.44 -8.62
CA VAL A 90 11.48 -17.75 -9.14
C VAL A 90 10.42 -16.75 -8.66
N LEU A 91 10.52 -16.27 -7.43
CA LEU A 91 9.62 -15.24 -6.91
C LEU A 91 9.94 -13.87 -7.52
N LEU A 92 11.21 -13.53 -7.67
CA LEU A 92 11.63 -12.30 -8.33
C LEU A 92 11.28 -12.27 -9.81
N ALA A 93 11.32 -13.41 -10.50
CA ALA A 93 10.89 -13.51 -11.90
C ALA A 93 9.39 -13.24 -12.05
N ALA A 94 8.58 -13.70 -11.11
CA ALA A 94 7.14 -13.45 -11.09
C ALA A 94 6.81 -12.01 -10.65
N ALA A 95 7.48 -11.51 -9.61
CA ALA A 95 7.27 -10.17 -9.05
C ALA A 95 8.61 -9.53 -8.65
N PRO A 96 9.31 -8.87 -9.57
CA PRO A 96 10.63 -8.29 -9.31
C PRO A 96 10.59 -7.17 -8.28
N GLU A 97 9.45 -6.57 -8.02
CA GLU A 97 9.26 -5.55 -7.00
C GLU A 97 9.18 -6.11 -5.57
N SER A 98 9.15 -7.43 -5.41
CA SER A 98 9.02 -8.07 -4.10
C SER A 98 10.08 -7.61 -3.11
N ARG A 99 9.62 -7.18 -1.93
CA ARG A 99 10.46 -6.74 -0.80
C ARG A 99 10.69 -7.84 0.22
N TYR A 100 9.79 -8.84 0.24
CA TYR A 100 9.75 -9.87 1.27
C TYR A 100 9.87 -11.26 0.67
N CYS A 101 10.53 -12.17 1.39
CA CYS A 101 10.50 -13.58 1.07
C CYS A 101 9.10 -14.15 1.36
N GLY A 102 8.77 -15.34 0.81
CA GLY A 102 7.44 -15.93 0.94
C GLY A 102 6.97 -16.09 2.40
N ARG A 103 7.87 -16.40 3.33
CA ARG A 103 7.54 -16.52 4.77
C ARG A 103 7.16 -15.17 5.38
N CYS A 104 7.95 -14.12 5.13
CA CYS A 104 7.69 -12.79 5.68
C CYS A 104 6.47 -12.15 5.03
N ALA A 105 6.24 -12.35 3.74
CA ALA A 105 5.04 -11.88 3.05
C ALA A 105 3.77 -12.52 3.64
N ALA A 106 3.78 -13.84 3.88
CA ALA A 106 2.66 -14.54 4.51
C ALA A 106 2.40 -14.07 5.95
N GLY A 107 3.46 -13.79 6.72
CA GLY A 107 3.36 -13.24 8.07
C GLY A 107 2.80 -11.81 8.10
N ALA A 108 3.15 -10.98 7.13
CA ALA A 108 2.64 -9.60 7.01
C ALA A 108 1.13 -9.58 6.68
N VAL A 109 0.66 -10.49 5.84
CA VAL A 109 -0.77 -10.64 5.52
C VAL A 109 -1.54 -11.11 6.76
N GLY A 110 -0.99 -12.05 7.55
CA GLY A 110 -1.60 -12.50 8.80
C GLY A 110 -1.70 -11.40 9.86
N ALA A 111 -0.68 -10.54 9.97
CA ALA A 111 -0.67 -9.42 10.90
C ALA A 111 -1.63 -8.28 10.52
N ALA A 112 -1.85 -8.05 9.24
CA ALA A 112 -2.83 -7.09 8.75
C ALA A 112 -4.27 -7.55 9.02
N GLY A 113 -4.56 -8.85 8.82
CA GLY A 113 -5.87 -9.42 9.13
C GLY A 113 -6.20 -9.49 10.64
N ALA A 114 -5.18 -9.54 11.49
CA ALA A 114 -5.37 -9.56 12.95
C ALA A 114 -5.69 -8.17 13.55
N ARG A 115 -5.43 -7.09 12.84
CA ARG A 115 -5.72 -5.73 13.33
C ARG A 115 -7.17 -5.31 13.13
N ASP A 116 -7.91 -5.93 12.21
CA ASP A 116 -9.32 -5.66 11.99
C ASP A 116 -10.27 -6.43 12.93
N SER A 117 -9.73 -7.31 13.80
CA SER A 117 -10.52 -8.14 14.71
C SER A 117 -10.53 -7.65 16.17
N VAL A 118 -9.92 -6.52 16.50
CA VAL A 118 -9.89 -5.98 17.85
C VAL A 118 -10.69 -4.68 17.92
N GLY A 119 -11.99 -4.79 17.83
CA GLY A 119 -12.87 -3.64 17.90
C GLY A 119 -14.35 -3.97 18.05
N ALA A 120 -14.72 -5.02 18.80
CA ALA A 120 -16.10 -5.22 19.25
C ALA A 120 -16.11 -5.98 20.57
N GLY A 121 -15.65 -5.33 21.61
CA GLY A 121 -15.86 -5.73 23.00
C GLY A 121 -16.79 -4.75 23.66
N VAL A 122 -18.08 -4.89 23.43
CA VAL A 122 -19.14 -4.23 24.22
C VAL A 122 -19.16 -4.89 25.58
N GLY A 123 -18.54 -4.26 26.57
CA GLY A 123 -18.68 -4.60 27.98
C GLY A 123 -19.85 -3.84 28.56
N THR A 124 -21.05 -4.37 28.52
CA THR A 124 -22.15 -4.02 29.38
C THR A 124 -22.00 -4.70 30.73
N THR A 125 -21.80 -3.91 31.75
CA THR A 125 -22.21 -4.14 33.15
C THR A 125 -22.16 -2.77 33.79
N GLY A 126 -23.24 -2.16 34.22
CA GLY A 126 -24.28 -2.65 35.11
C GLY A 126 -24.15 -1.92 36.41
N THR A 127 -25.25 -1.28 36.77
CA THR A 127 -25.70 -1.02 38.17
C THR A 127 -25.13 0.21 38.86
N GLY A 128 -25.96 1.25 38.96
CA GLY A 128 -26.61 1.48 40.26
C GLY A 128 -26.45 2.86 40.80
N MET A 129 -27.59 3.41 41.08
CA MET A 129 -28.02 4.18 42.25
C MET A 129 -27.78 5.69 42.27
N THR A 130 -28.96 6.34 42.12
CA THR A 130 -29.58 7.34 43.02
C THR A 130 -28.78 8.56 43.45
N GLY A 131 -29.33 9.73 43.13
CA GLY A 131 -28.95 10.99 43.77
C GLY A 131 -29.87 12.13 43.29
N ALA A 132 -30.94 12.34 43.98
CA ALA A 132 -31.87 13.46 43.82
C ALA A 132 -31.21 14.80 44.20
N GLY A 133 -31.70 15.88 43.59
CA GLY A 133 -31.39 17.24 43.99
C GLY A 133 -31.72 18.24 42.91
N ALA A 134 -32.80 18.63 42.77
CA ALA A 134 -33.73 19.71 43.04
C ALA A 134 -33.15 21.12 42.85
N ILE A 135 -33.99 21.90 42.08
CA ILE A 135 -34.27 23.32 42.18
C ILE A 135 -33.22 24.36 41.77
N GLY A 136 -33.71 25.32 40.98
CA GLY A 136 -33.08 26.62 40.77
C GLY A 136 -33.59 27.34 39.53
N ALA A 137 -34.76 27.92 39.59
CA ALA A 137 -35.33 28.86 38.65
C ALA A 137 -34.60 30.23 38.70
N ALA A 138 -34.62 30.97 37.59
CA ALA A 138 -34.86 32.41 37.42
C ALA A 138 -34.16 32.87 36.14
N ALA A 139 -34.87 33.30 35.08
CA ALA A 139 -35.54 34.56 34.84
C ALA A 139 -34.59 35.76 34.67
N GLY A 140 -34.71 36.41 33.54
CA GLY A 140 -34.27 37.78 33.33
C GLY A 140 -33.68 38.03 31.94
N ARG A 141 -34.52 38.32 30.94
CA ARG A 141 -34.79 39.65 30.34
C ARG A 141 -33.54 40.52 30.08
N ARG A 142 -33.21 40.76 28.89
CA ARG A 142 -33.45 41.92 28.01
C ARG A 142 -32.78 41.68 26.66
#